data_558e0165804740eac31efe94fc603a61
#
_entry.id   558e0165804740eac31efe94fc603a61
#
_cell.length_a   1.000
_cell.length_b   1.000
_cell.length_c   1.000
_cell.angle_alpha   90.00
_cell.angle_beta   90.00
_cell.angle_gamma   90.00
#
_symmetry.space_group_name_H-M   'P 1'
#
loop_
_entity.id
_entity.type
_entity.pdbx_description
1 polymer ?
#
loop_
_entity_poly.entity_id
_entity_poly.type
_entity_poly.pdbx_seq_one_letter_code
_entity_poly.pdbx_strand_id
1 'polypeptide(L)'
;FDRLWILDKGGYMIYDGDPVEALVYFKTETSQANAAESECPACGNIDTDDILQIVEVKTIDNEGHPGKERQVSPSEWYEKYSRKMMPRLQGPPAKNPLPPSNFKVPSRIYQIRTFIKRNYLRKIADRQYVLLNLLESPLLAFILGYLSKYTVDSHYTFSENKNYPVFLFMGVVVALFLGLMVSAEEIFRDRKILIREKFLNISRLSYLISKINYLFILSAIQSFLFVLVSSMVLEIRGMFLQQWLILFTTACYGNLLGLNISAGMRNVVSIYILIPLILVPQLLLGGAMIKFDDLHRSLTNKEYVPVLGDLMATRWAYEAVMVEGFKSNKQNRYVLKYNLEIEQNNYYKDELIRNLRSEVIDFVLQRKGKDPEELIRQKLAILNYHVRQLARLSGQQAGNWTEWLTYENFNQRAADSVNRFFDKVRDYFVSENSRYFRLKLEAEKEMISRTGNIKPSELASVYNNSRLSDIVLNQYGILDERKYIVNRDHFVQKSTPVYMKPLSRYGRAHFFAPYKQIGNIRIDTLIFNTAAIWIMTAVFFITLYYNLLF
;
A
#
# COMPACT_ATOMS: atom_id res chain seq x y z
N PHE A 1 -39.79 -0.96 -21.95
CA PHE A 1 -40.23 -2.31 -22.36
C PHE A 1 -41.25 -2.18 -23.46
N ASP A 2 -41.12 -2.91 -24.55
CA ASP A 2 -42.01 -2.83 -25.71
C ASP A 2 -43.24 -3.77 -25.58
N ARG A 3 -43.13 -4.73 -24.67
CA ARG A 3 -44.17 -5.73 -24.42
C ARG A 3 -44.12 -6.29 -23.00
N LEU A 4 -45.28 -6.41 -22.36
CA LEU A 4 -45.46 -6.91 -21.01
C LEU A 4 -46.22 -8.23 -21.06
N TRP A 5 -45.69 -9.26 -20.41
CA TRP A 5 -46.36 -10.52 -20.14
C TRP A 5 -46.68 -10.64 -18.66
N ILE A 6 -47.91 -10.89 -18.33
CA ILE A 6 -48.35 -11.14 -16.96
C ILE A 6 -48.86 -12.57 -16.86
N LEU A 7 -48.26 -13.30 -15.93
CA LEU A 7 -48.63 -14.68 -15.61
C LEU A 7 -49.24 -14.71 -14.21
N ASP A 8 -50.38 -15.38 -14.08
CA ASP A 8 -51.04 -15.60 -12.79
C ASP A 8 -50.66 -16.95 -12.19
N LYS A 9 -51.12 -17.23 -10.99
CA LYS A 9 -50.85 -18.44 -10.23
C LYS A 9 -51.25 -19.68 -11.06
N GLY A 10 -50.33 -20.62 -11.17
CA GLY A 10 -50.46 -21.80 -12.02
C GLY A 10 -49.92 -21.65 -13.44
N GLY A 11 -49.32 -20.51 -13.78
CA GLY A 11 -48.68 -20.25 -15.08
C GLY A 11 -49.70 -19.81 -16.17
N TYR A 12 -50.87 -19.42 -15.79
CA TYR A 12 -51.87 -18.89 -16.72
C TYR A 12 -51.46 -17.52 -17.24
N MET A 13 -51.35 -17.36 -18.57
CA MET A 13 -51.12 -16.04 -19.18
C MET A 13 -52.39 -15.21 -19.14
N ILE A 14 -52.36 -14.06 -18.51
CA ILE A 14 -53.53 -13.18 -18.31
C ILE A 14 -53.44 -11.86 -19.06
N TYR A 15 -52.25 -11.51 -19.54
CA TYR A 15 -51.99 -10.33 -20.36
C TYR A 15 -50.77 -10.48 -21.25
N ASP A 16 -50.85 -9.99 -22.48
CA ASP A 16 -49.73 -9.89 -23.44
C ASP A 16 -49.96 -8.66 -24.34
N GLY A 17 -49.28 -7.57 -24.09
CA GLY A 17 -49.48 -6.33 -24.83
C GLY A 17 -48.55 -5.19 -24.39
N ASP A 18 -48.96 -3.96 -24.72
CA ASP A 18 -48.26 -2.76 -24.32
C ASP A 18 -48.35 -2.59 -22.80
N PRO A 19 -47.23 -2.26 -22.09
CA PRO A 19 -47.23 -2.02 -20.66
C PRO A 19 -48.19 -0.94 -20.21
N VAL A 20 -48.40 0.12 -21.00
CA VAL A 20 -49.29 1.25 -20.69
C VAL A 20 -50.74 0.82 -20.71
N GLU A 21 -51.11 -0.06 -21.65
CA GLU A 21 -52.48 -0.56 -21.79
C GLU A 21 -52.86 -1.64 -20.77
N ALA A 22 -51.88 -2.20 -20.05
CA ALA A 22 -52.14 -3.29 -19.10
C ALA A 22 -53.12 -2.87 -17.99
N LEU A 23 -52.93 -1.73 -17.36
CA LEU A 23 -53.79 -1.25 -16.29
C LEU A 23 -55.22 -0.98 -16.77
N VAL A 24 -55.35 -0.41 -17.97
CA VAL A 24 -56.67 -0.12 -18.59
C VAL A 24 -57.40 -1.46 -18.87
N TYR A 25 -56.67 -2.48 -19.37
CA TYR A 25 -57.24 -3.80 -19.60
C TYR A 25 -57.83 -4.40 -18.32
N PHE A 26 -57.04 -4.47 -17.24
CA PHE A 26 -57.51 -5.09 -15.99
C PHE A 26 -58.64 -4.27 -15.33
N LYS A 27 -58.60 -2.92 -15.32
CA LYS A 27 -59.69 -2.08 -14.84
C LYS A 27 -60.98 -2.28 -15.65
N THR A 28 -60.85 -2.37 -16.98
CA THR A 28 -61.99 -2.60 -17.86
C THR A 28 -62.65 -3.97 -17.61
N GLU A 29 -61.82 -5.03 -17.46
CA GLU A 29 -62.32 -6.38 -17.20
C GLU A 29 -62.97 -6.59 -15.84
N THR A 30 -62.70 -5.70 -14.89
CA THR A 30 -63.32 -5.69 -13.55
C THR A 30 -64.40 -4.58 -13.40
N SER A 31 -64.74 -3.89 -14.50
CA SER A 31 -65.78 -2.84 -14.52
C SER A 31 -65.56 -1.70 -13.50
N GLN A 32 -64.33 -1.30 -13.32
CA GLN A 32 -64.00 -0.17 -12.43
C GLN A 32 -64.40 1.16 -13.06
N ALA A 33 -64.85 2.13 -12.21
CA ALA A 33 -65.36 3.42 -12.65
C ALA A 33 -64.35 4.27 -13.45
N ASN A 34 -63.04 4.12 -13.16
CA ASN A 34 -61.95 4.88 -13.79
C ASN A 34 -61.13 4.00 -14.77
N ALA A 35 -61.81 3.13 -15.53
CA ALA A 35 -61.15 2.15 -16.39
C ALA A 35 -60.30 2.79 -17.51
N ALA A 36 -60.59 4.02 -17.93
CA ALA A 36 -59.83 4.72 -18.98
C ALA A 36 -58.53 5.41 -18.50
N GLU A 37 -58.32 5.52 -17.20
CA GLU A 37 -57.15 6.17 -16.62
C GLU A 37 -56.03 5.17 -16.47
N SER A 38 -54.96 5.32 -17.29
CA SER A 38 -53.77 4.45 -17.26
C SER A 38 -52.62 5.00 -16.41
N GLU A 39 -52.64 6.29 -16.11
CA GLU A 39 -51.53 7.01 -15.47
C GLU A 39 -51.99 7.74 -14.20
N CYS A 40 -51.11 7.89 -13.24
CA CYS A 40 -51.33 8.72 -12.09
C CYS A 40 -51.46 10.19 -12.52
N PRO A 41 -52.58 10.90 -12.24
CA PRO A 41 -52.77 12.29 -12.68
C PRO A 41 -51.76 13.28 -12.07
N ALA A 42 -51.08 12.88 -10.99
CA ALA A 42 -50.09 13.74 -10.32
C ALA A 42 -48.64 13.55 -10.82
N CYS A 43 -48.26 12.38 -11.27
CA CYS A 43 -46.87 12.07 -11.63
C CYS A 43 -46.67 11.38 -13.00
N GLY A 44 -47.75 11.06 -13.72
CA GLY A 44 -47.68 10.34 -15.03
C GLY A 44 -47.14 8.92 -14.96
N ASN A 45 -46.99 8.33 -13.78
CA ASN A 45 -46.45 6.99 -13.61
C ASN A 45 -47.59 5.96 -13.56
N ILE A 46 -47.30 4.76 -14.06
CA ILE A 46 -48.17 3.58 -13.93
C ILE A 46 -47.75 2.85 -12.66
N ASP A 47 -48.70 2.64 -11.75
CA ASP A 47 -48.43 1.81 -10.58
C ASP A 47 -48.69 0.33 -10.92
N THR A 48 -47.62 -0.44 -10.89
CA THR A 48 -47.66 -1.91 -11.14
C THR A 48 -48.38 -2.64 -10.00
N ASP A 49 -48.44 -2.06 -8.81
CA ASP A 49 -49.09 -2.67 -7.66
C ASP A 49 -50.62 -2.63 -7.82
N ASP A 50 -51.18 -1.63 -8.54
CA ASP A 50 -52.60 -1.56 -8.87
C ASP A 50 -53.03 -2.79 -9.71
N ILE A 51 -52.19 -3.22 -10.66
CA ILE A 51 -52.49 -4.42 -11.47
C ILE A 51 -52.56 -5.68 -10.59
N LEU A 52 -51.60 -5.82 -9.68
CA LEU A 52 -51.56 -6.95 -8.75
C LEU A 52 -52.73 -6.94 -7.80
N GLN A 53 -53.10 -5.75 -7.28
CA GLN A 53 -54.29 -5.59 -6.42
C GLN A 53 -55.58 -5.98 -7.15
N ILE A 54 -55.77 -5.57 -8.42
CA ILE A 54 -56.96 -5.92 -9.20
C ILE A 54 -57.05 -7.43 -9.43
N VAL A 55 -55.90 -8.06 -9.76
CA VAL A 55 -55.87 -9.51 -10.03
C VAL A 55 -56.08 -10.34 -8.76
N GLU A 56 -55.66 -9.80 -7.59
CA GLU A 56 -55.74 -10.50 -6.30
C GLU A 56 -56.94 -10.15 -5.44
N VAL A 57 -57.87 -9.35 -5.96
CA VAL A 57 -59.11 -8.99 -5.22
C VAL A 57 -59.83 -10.24 -4.74
N LYS A 58 -60.13 -10.28 -3.45
CA LYS A 58 -60.86 -11.41 -2.82
C LYS A 58 -62.37 -11.11 -2.79
N THR A 59 -63.15 -12.17 -2.78
CA THR A 59 -64.59 -12.08 -2.53
C THR A 59 -64.84 -11.50 -1.14
N ILE A 60 -65.85 -10.68 -1.01
CA ILE A 60 -66.31 -10.11 0.29
C ILE A 60 -67.50 -10.93 0.73
N ASP A 61 -67.50 -11.44 1.95
CA ASP A 61 -68.65 -12.12 2.55
C ASP A 61 -69.75 -11.15 2.95
N ASN A 62 -70.91 -11.68 3.36
CA ASN A 62 -72.09 -10.90 3.73
C ASN A 62 -71.86 -10.02 4.98
N GLU A 63 -70.72 -10.21 5.69
CA GLU A 63 -70.35 -9.46 6.89
C GLU A 63 -69.26 -8.44 6.60
N GLY A 64 -68.82 -8.27 5.35
CA GLY A 64 -67.83 -7.30 4.91
C GLY A 64 -66.38 -7.75 5.09
N HIS A 65 -66.11 -8.99 5.44
CA HIS A 65 -64.72 -9.50 5.59
C HIS A 65 -64.22 -10.09 4.28
N PRO A 66 -62.91 -9.97 3.98
CA PRO A 66 -62.31 -10.59 2.78
C PRO A 66 -62.28 -12.09 2.90
N GLY A 67 -62.95 -12.77 1.98
CA GLY A 67 -63.00 -14.25 1.84
C GLY A 67 -61.60 -14.87 1.50
N LYS A 68 -61.58 -16.21 1.48
CA LYS A 68 -60.35 -16.95 1.11
C LYS A 68 -60.12 -17.04 -0.40
N GLU A 69 -61.22 -16.89 -1.18
CA GLU A 69 -61.19 -17.06 -2.64
C GLU A 69 -61.07 -15.69 -3.34
N ARG A 70 -60.44 -15.69 -4.50
CA ARG A 70 -60.33 -14.52 -5.36
C ARG A 70 -61.65 -14.27 -6.08
N GLN A 71 -61.98 -13.02 -6.37
CA GLN A 71 -63.17 -12.64 -7.12
C GLN A 71 -63.20 -13.18 -8.55
N VAL A 72 -61.97 -13.24 -9.18
CA VAL A 72 -61.76 -13.87 -10.49
C VAL A 72 -60.64 -14.88 -10.34
N SER A 73 -60.89 -16.13 -10.73
CA SER A 73 -59.91 -17.19 -10.66
C SER A 73 -58.86 -17.05 -11.76
N PRO A 74 -57.64 -17.64 -11.59
CA PRO A 74 -56.62 -17.61 -12.62
C PRO A 74 -57.06 -18.19 -13.96
N SER A 75 -57.90 -19.23 -13.94
CA SER A 75 -58.49 -19.85 -15.13
C SER A 75 -59.47 -18.92 -15.85
N GLU A 76 -60.27 -18.19 -15.11
CA GLU A 76 -61.18 -17.19 -15.68
C GLU A 76 -60.45 -15.99 -16.27
N TRP A 77 -59.36 -15.54 -15.67
CA TRP A 77 -58.46 -14.53 -16.25
C TRP A 77 -57.85 -15.02 -17.59
N TYR A 78 -57.44 -16.28 -17.64
CA TYR A 78 -56.96 -16.90 -18.87
C TYR A 78 -58.03 -16.99 -19.95
N GLU A 79 -59.27 -17.30 -19.61
CA GLU A 79 -60.37 -17.28 -20.56
C GLU A 79 -60.65 -15.89 -21.12
N LYS A 80 -60.66 -14.87 -20.27
CA LYS A 80 -60.81 -13.46 -20.69
C LYS A 80 -59.67 -13.07 -21.66
N TYR A 81 -58.45 -13.41 -21.32
CA TYR A 81 -57.27 -13.21 -22.17
C TYR A 81 -57.43 -13.95 -23.54
N SER A 82 -57.81 -15.20 -23.52
CA SER A 82 -57.97 -16.02 -24.73
C SER A 82 -59.05 -15.49 -25.67
N ARG A 83 -60.13 -14.91 -25.12
CA ARG A 83 -61.21 -14.32 -25.92
C ARG A 83 -60.87 -12.97 -26.53
N LYS A 84 -60.19 -12.09 -25.79
CA LYS A 84 -59.99 -10.70 -26.20
C LYS A 84 -58.64 -10.41 -26.80
N MET A 85 -57.58 -11.01 -26.25
CA MET A 85 -56.22 -10.70 -26.67
C MET A 85 -55.60 -11.70 -27.63
N MET A 86 -55.85 -12.99 -27.45
CA MET A 86 -55.30 -14.05 -28.30
C MET A 86 -55.66 -13.89 -29.79
N PRO A 87 -56.87 -13.46 -30.15
CA PRO A 87 -57.21 -13.20 -31.56
C PRO A 87 -56.48 -12.01 -32.17
N ARG A 88 -56.04 -11.01 -31.37
CA ARG A 88 -55.30 -9.85 -31.83
C ARG A 88 -53.85 -10.16 -32.08
N LEU A 89 -53.32 -11.24 -31.54
CA LEU A 89 -51.91 -11.69 -31.70
C LEU A 89 -51.67 -12.50 -32.97
N GLN A 90 -52.69 -12.77 -33.78
CA GLN A 90 -52.58 -13.55 -34.98
C GLN A 90 -52.06 -12.69 -36.15
N GLY A 91 -50.78 -12.65 -36.27
CA GLY A 91 -50.02 -12.19 -37.45
C GLY A 91 -48.52 -12.15 -37.11
N PRO A 92 -47.65 -12.73 -37.94
CA PRO A 92 -46.22 -12.45 -37.75
C PRO A 92 -46.04 -10.96 -37.88
N PRO A 93 -45.29 -10.33 -36.94
CA PRO A 93 -44.96 -8.91 -37.08
C PRO A 93 -44.34 -8.71 -38.47
N ALA A 94 -44.87 -7.74 -39.22
CA ALA A 94 -44.26 -7.35 -40.49
C ALA A 94 -42.76 -7.18 -40.25
N LYS A 95 -41.93 -7.87 -41.04
CA LYS A 95 -40.46 -7.69 -41.03
C LYS A 95 -40.11 -6.32 -41.56
N ASN A 96 -40.55 -5.27 -40.89
CA ASN A 96 -40.08 -3.92 -41.19
C ASN A 96 -38.62 -3.88 -40.75
N PRO A 97 -37.70 -3.40 -41.60
CA PRO A 97 -36.34 -3.20 -41.19
C PRO A 97 -36.35 -2.30 -39.95
N LEU A 98 -35.64 -2.73 -38.91
CA LEU A 98 -35.49 -1.91 -37.70
C LEU A 98 -35.05 -0.49 -38.10
N PRO A 99 -35.67 0.56 -37.58
CA PRO A 99 -35.24 1.92 -37.87
C PRO A 99 -33.75 2.05 -37.53
N PRO A 100 -32.97 2.74 -38.37
CA PRO A 100 -31.55 2.91 -38.12
C PRO A 100 -31.35 3.50 -36.73
N SER A 101 -30.63 2.78 -35.87
CA SER A 101 -30.31 3.27 -34.52
C SER A 101 -29.44 4.51 -34.61
N ASN A 102 -29.96 5.66 -34.24
CA ASN A 102 -29.19 6.91 -34.08
C ASN A 102 -28.41 6.96 -32.77
N PHE A 103 -28.47 5.89 -31.98
CA PHE A 103 -27.76 5.81 -30.71
C PHE A 103 -26.25 5.69 -30.95
N LYS A 104 -25.53 6.79 -30.69
CA LYS A 104 -24.07 6.82 -30.71
C LYS A 104 -23.56 6.68 -29.27
N VAL A 105 -22.83 5.60 -28.99
CA VAL A 105 -22.16 5.43 -27.70
C VAL A 105 -21.17 6.61 -27.51
N PRO A 106 -21.28 7.40 -26.43
CA PRO A 106 -20.38 8.51 -26.20
C PRO A 106 -18.92 8.06 -26.09
N SER A 107 -17.98 8.93 -26.51
CA SER A 107 -16.55 8.64 -26.40
C SER A 107 -16.15 8.34 -24.95
N ARG A 108 -15.11 7.51 -24.75
CA ARG A 108 -14.61 7.14 -23.41
C ARG A 108 -14.25 8.35 -22.56
N ILE A 109 -13.66 9.39 -23.17
CA ILE A 109 -13.28 10.63 -22.46
C ILE A 109 -14.53 11.36 -21.96
N TYR A 110 -15.57 11.45 -22.77
CA TYR A 110 -16.84 12.05 -22.36
C TYR A 110 -17.49 11.27 -21.20
N GLN A 111 -17.48 9.94 -21.28
CA GLN A 111 -17.96 9.08 -20.21
C GLN A 111 -17.16 9.30 -18.90
N ILE A 112 -15.81 9.36 -18.95
CA ILE A 112 -14.96 9.65 -17.79
C ILE A 112 -15.36 10.98 -17.14
N ARG A 113 -15.48 12.05 -17.95
CA ARG A 113 -15.84 13.38 -17.44
C ARG A 113 -17.22 13.39 -16.77
N THR A 114 -18.19 12.72 -17.38
CA THR A 114 -19.56 12.61 -16.84
C THR A 114 -19.57 11.84 -15.52
N PHE A 115 -18.87 10.69 -15.44
CA PHE A 115 -18.76 9.91 -14.22
C PHE A 115 -18.02 10.67 -13.11
N ILE A 116 -16.93 11.36 -13.42
CA ILE A 116 -16.22 12.22 -12.47
C ILE A 116 -17.19 13.24 -11.90
N LYS A 117 -17.88 14.03 -12.76
CA LYS A 117 -18.83 15.03 -12.30
C LYS A 117 -19.94 14.44 -11.43
N ARG A 118 -20.53 13.31 -11.83
CA ARG A 118 -21.56 12.59 -11.06
C ARG A 118 -21.05 12.18 -9.68
N ASN A 119 -19.86 11.58 -9.62
CA ASN A 119 -19.27 11.13 -8.36
C ASN A 119 -19.01 12.30 -7.39
N TYR A 120 -18.42 13.40 -7.88
CA TYR A 120 -18.17 14.58 -7.05
C TYR A 120 -19.45 15.20 -6.52
N LEU A 121 -20.45 15.44 -7.38
CA LEU A 121 -21.72 16.02 -6.97
C LEU A 121 -22.44 15.15 -5.93
N ARG A 122 -22.45 13.83 -6.14
CA ARG A 122 -23.05 12.88 -5.19
C ARG A 122 -22.38 12.93 -3.82
N LYS A 123 -21.03 12.95 -3.81
CA LYS A 123 -20.25 12.94 -2.56
C LYS A 123 -20.30 14.26 -1.82
N ILE A 124 -20.24 15.38 -2.52
CA ILE A 124 -20.34 16.73 -1.92
C ILE A 124 -21.75 17.00 -1.39
N ALA A 125 -22.79 16.44 -2.02
CA ALA A 125 -24.15 16.56 -1.53
C ALA A 125 -24.39 15.86 -0.18
N ASP A 126 -23.60 14.81 0.11
CA ASP A 126 -23.63 14.12 1.41
C ASP A 126 -22.74 14.86 2.42
N ARG A 127 -23.31 15.82 3.13
CA ARG A 127 -22.60 16.65 4.12
C ARG A 127 -21.99 15.83 5.25
N GLN A 128 -22.67 14.78 5.71
CA GLN A 128 -22.16 13.92 6.77
C GLN A 128 -20.92 13.15 6.31
N TYR A 129 -20.95 12.60 5.11
CA TYR A 129 -19.81 11.92 4.51
C TYR A 129 -18.59 12.85 4.37
N VAL A 130 -18.79 14.07 3.86
CA VAL A 130 -17.70 15.04 3.68
C VAL A 130 -17.11 15.43 5.04
N LEU A 131 -17.96 15.76 6.02
CA LEU A 131 -17.50 16.18 7.34
C LEU A 131 -16.70 15.08 8.04
N LEU A 132 -17.21 13.84 8.06
CA LEU A 132 -16.53 12.72 8.68
C LEU A 132 -15.18 12.46 8.04
N ASN A 133 -15.12 12.35 6.71
CA ASN A 133 -13.86 12.06 6.01
C ASN A 133 -12.81 13.19 6.12
N LEU A 134 -13.24 14.46 6.23
CA LEU A 134 -12.30 15.57 6.41
C LEU A 134 -11.82 15.71 7.87
N LEU A 135 -12.66 15.40 8.86
CA LEU A 135 -12.30 15.51 10.27
C LEU A 135 -11.52 14.28 10.79
N GLU A 136 -11.76 13.10 10.24
CA GLU A 136 -11.14 11.86 10.68
C GLU A 136 -9.59 11.96 10.66
N SER A 137 -9.03 12.42 9.57
CA SER A 137 -7.59 12.52 9.38
C SER A 137 -6.89 13.49 10.36
N PRO A 138 -7.30 14.77 10.49
CA PRO A 138 -6.70 15.68 11.45
C PRO A 138 -6.94 15.27 12.90
N LEU A 139 -8.07 14.63 13.21
CA LEU A 139 -8.36 14.10 14.55
C LEU A 139 -7.39 12.98 14.92
N LEU A 140 -7.20 12.01 14.02
CA LEU A 140 -6.22 10.94 14.22
C LEU A 140 -4.79 11.48 14.30
N ALA A 141 -4.44 12.47 13.48
CA ALA A 141 -3.13 13.13 13.54
C ALA A 141 -2.89 13.82 14.88
N PHE A 142 -3.90 14.52 15.41
CA PHE A 142 -3.84 15.15 16.71
C PHE A 142 -3.69 14.14 17.83
N ILE A 143 -4.53 13.10 17.85
CA ILE A 143 -4.48 12.03 18.87
C ILE A 143 -3.10 11.34 18.87
N LEU A 144 -2.65 10.88 17.70
CA LEU A 144 -1.35 10.21 17.57
C LEU A 144 -0.20 11.14 17.90
N GLY A 145 -0.23 12.38 17.42
CA GLY A 145 0.79 13.37 17.71
C GLY A 145 0.87 13.71 19.21
N TYR A 146 -0.28 13.93 19.84
CA TYR A 146 -0.35 14.24 21.27
C TYR A 146 0.13 13.08 22.14
N LEU A 147 -0.32 11.85 21.87
CA LEU A 147 0.10 10.65 22.59
C LEU A 147 1.59 10.34 22.38
N SER A 148 2.14 10.69 21.22
CA SER A 148 3.56 10.47 20.89
C SER A 148 4.47 11.61 21.37
N LYS A 149 3.91 12.72 21.85
CA LYS A 149 4.68 13.87 22.32
C LYS A 149 5.32 13.57 23.66
N TYR A 150 6.58 13.09 23.64
CA TYR A 150 7.35 12.78 24.82
C TYR A 150 8.04 14.04 25.35
N THR A 151 7.83 14.37 26.62
CA THR A 151 8.42 15.52 27.28
C THR A 151 9.36 15.08 28.38
N VAL A 152 10.54 15.71 28.43
CA VAL A 152 11.50 15.58 29.54
C VAL A 152 11.47 16.91 30.30
N ASP A 153 11.39 16.87 31.62
CA ASP A 153 11.45 18.03 32.51
C ASP A 153 10.54 19.22 32.10
N SER A 154 9.30 18.97 31.76
CA SER A 154 8.26 19.93 31.33
C SER A 154 8.51 20.64 30.00
N HIS A 155 9.63 20.46 29.34
CA HIS A 155 9.92 21.04 28.04
C HIS A 155 9.92 19.98 26.95
N TYR A 156 9.29 20.29 25.82
CA TYR A 156 9.32 19.44 24.64
C TYR A 156 10.43 19.85 23.70
N THR A 157 11.26 18.86 23.32
CA THR A 157 12.30 19.03 22.31
C THR A 157 12.13 17.93 21.27
N PHE A 158 11.98 18.30 20.00
CA PHE A 158 11.80 17.31 18.90
C PHE A 158 12.96 16.29 18.85
N SER A 159 14.19 16.76 19.08
CA SER A 159 15.38 15.88 19.02
C SER A 159 15.36 14.76 20.05
N GLU A 160 14.74 14.97 21.21
CA GLU A 160 14.69 14.01 22.32
C GLU A 160 13.45 13.13 22.31
N ASN A 161 12.53 13.36 21.38
CA ASN A 161 11.30 12.59 21.32
C ASN A 161 11.56 11.14 20.92
N LYS A 162 11.51 10.23 21.92
CA LYS A 162 11.74 8.79 21.76
C LYS A 162 10.64 8.08 20.97
N ASN A 163 9.44 8.66 20.92
CA ASN A 163 8.28 8.02 20.27
C ASN A 163 8.15 8.40 18.79
N TYR A 164 8.98 9.29 18.27
CA TYR A 164 8.88 9.77 16.89
C TYR A 164 8.94 8.65 15.82
N PRO A 165 9.83 7.64 15.90
CA PRO A 165 9.81 6.54 14.93
C PRO A 165 8.54 5.70 14.97
N VAL A 166 7.95 5.50 16.15
CA VAL A 166 6.68 4.80 16.33
C VAL A 166 5.55 5.63 15.71
N PHE A 167 5.55 6.95 15.95
CA PHE A 167 4.60 7.88 15.32
C PHE A 167 4.68 7.80 13.78
N LEU A 168 5.87 7.78 13.19
CA LEU A 168 6.04 7.66 11.75
C LEU A 168 5.44 6.36 11.20
N PHE A 169 5.68 5.24 11.88
CA PHE A 169 5.08 3.96 11.49
C PHE A 169 3.57 3.97 11.60
N MET A 170 3.03 4.45 12.72
CA MET A 170 1.58 4.57 12.92
C MET A 170 0.94 5.52 11.89
N GLY A 171 1.63 6.59 11.51
CA GLY A 171 1.18 7.47 10.43
C GLY A 171 1.04 6.75 9.08
N VAL A 172 2.00 5.90 8.73
CA VAL A 172 1.94 5.04 7.53
C VAL A 172 0.74 4.07 7.61
N VAL A 173 0.53 3.46 8.77
CA VAL A 173 -0.60 2.53 9.00
C VAL A 173 -1.94 3.26 8.89
N VAL A 174 -2.05 4.45 9.48
CA VAL A 174 -3.26 5.29 9.38
C VAL A 174 -3.53 5.69 7.93
N ALA A 175 -2.53 6.08 7.17
CA ALA A 175 -2.70 6.41 5.75
C ALA A 175 -3.22 5.21 4.94
N LEU A 176 -2.67 4.02 5.18
CA LEU A 176 -3.17 2.77 4.58
C LEU A 176 -4.61 2.48 4.98
N PHE A 177 -4.91 2.60 6.28
CA PHE A 177 -6.23 2.34 6.83
C PHE A 177 -7.29 3.30 6.26
N LEU A 178 -7.02 4.61 6.23
CA LEU A 178 -7.92 5.61 5.65
C LEU A 178 -8.23 5.31 4.18
N GLY A 179 -7.20 4.98 3.39
CA GLY A 179 -7.38 4.58 2.00
C GLY A 179 -8.27 3.34 1.84
N LEU A 180 -8.04 2.30 2.64
CA LEU A 180 -8.83 1.08 2.66
C LEU A 180 -10.29 1.33 3.04
N MET A 181 -10.53 2.04 4.15
CA MET A 181 -11.87 2.25 4.70
C MET A 181 -12.76 3.04 3.74
N VAL A 182 -12.24 4.13 3.18
CA VAL A 182 -13.01 4.98 2.25
C VAL A 182 -13.40 4.24 0.98
N SER A 183 -12.54 3.33 0.49
CA SER A 183 -12.73 2.65 -0.80
C SER A 183 -13.42 1.30 -0.71
N ALA A 184 -13.44 0.68 0.47
CA ALA A 184 -13.89 -0.70 0.66
C ALA A 184 -15.38 -0.96 0.33
N GLU A 185 -16.24 0.06 0.37
CA GLU A 185 -17.66 -0.08 0.03
C GLU A 185 -18.04 0.57 -1.31
N GLU A 186 -17.15 1.29 -1.97
CA GLU A 186 -17.47 2.14 -3.12
C GLU A 186 -18.10 1.39 -4.30
N ILE A 187 -17.54 0.25 -4.69
CA ILE A 187 -18.09 -0.56 -5.80
C ILE A 187 -19.29 -1.38 -5.31
N PHE A 188 -19.22 -1.89 -4.09
CA PHE A 188 -20.31 -2.65 -3.50
C PHE A 188 -21.61 -1.86 -3.48
N ARG A 189 -21.58 -0.61 -3.02
CA ARG A 189 -22.75 0.29 -2.98
C ARG A 189 -23.32 0.59 -4.37
N ASP A 190 -22.46 0.66 -5.38
CA ASP A 190 -22.87 0.95 -6.76
C ASP A 190 -23.33 -0.30 -7.54
N ARG A 191 -23.20 -1.51 -6.99
CA ARG A 191 -23.49 -2.76 -7.72
C ARG A 191 -24.87 -2.81 -8.35
N LYS A 192 -25.91 -2.40 -7.62
CA LYS A 192 -27.30 -2.37 -8.15
C LYS A 192 -27.43 -1.39 -9.33
N ILE A 193 -26.75 -0.23 -9.25
CA ILE A 193 -26.75 0.77 -10.32
C ILE A 193 -25.99 0.24 -11.52
N LEU A 194 -24.82 -0.37 -11.33
CA LEU A 194 -24.01 -0.93 -12.39
C LEU A 194 -24.72 -2.05 -13.17
N ILE A 195 -25.52 -2.89 -12.48
CA ILE A 195 -26.33 -3.92 -13.15
C ILE A 195 -27.36 -3.27 -14.08
N ARG A 196 -28.06 -2.22 -13.64
CA ARG A 196 -29.04 -1.47 -14.44
C ARG A 196 -28.37 -0.73 -15.60
N GLU A 197 -27.22 -0.09 -15.35
CA GLU A 197 -26.48 0.69 -16.35
C GLU A 197 -25.72 -0.20 -17.36
N LYS A 198 -25.69 -1.52 -17.16
CA LYS A 198 -25.01 -2.46 -18.07
C LYS A 198 -25.55 -2.40 -19.50
N PHE A 199 -26.88 -2.14 -19.65
CA PHE A 199 -27.53 -2.00 -20.97
C PHE A 199 -27.08 -0.77 -21.75
N LEU A 200 -26.49 0.24 -21.10
CA LEU A 200 -26.05 1.49 -21.71
C LEU A 200 -24.66 1.40 -22.37
N ASN A 201 -24.08 0.21 -22.47
CA ASN A 201 -22.72 0.00 -23.00
C ASN A 201 -21.66 0.92 -22.38
N ILE A 202 -21.73 1.14 -21.08
CA ILE A 202 -20.83 2.01 -20.36
C ILE A 202 -19.45 1.34 -20.24
N SER A 203 -18.40 2.11 -20.51
CA SER A 203 -17.02 1.65 -20.38
C SER A 203 -16.67 1.44 -18.90
N ARG A 204 -16.31 0.19 -18.53
CA ARG A 204 -15.82 -0.16 -17.20
C ARG A 204 -14.60 0.68 -16.80
N LEU A 205 -13.67 0.91 -17.74
CA LEU A 205 -12.50 1.73 -17.50
C LEU A 205 -12.88 3.16 -17.09
N SER A 206 -13.87 3.76 -17.78
CA SER A 206 -14.35 5.11 -17.48
C SER A 206 -14.95 5.21 -16.07
N TYR A 207 -15.70 4.19 -15.65
CA TYR A 207 -16.24 4.10 -14.29
C TYR A 207 -15.11 3.99 -13.25
N LEU A 208 -14.17 3.06 -13.41
CA LEU A 208 -13.07 2.85 -12.45
C LEU A 208 -12.18 4.08 -12.33
N ILE A 209 -11.77 4.70 -13.45
CA ILE A 209 -10.97 5.93 -13.44
C ILE A 209 -11.68 7.04 -12.67
N SER A 210 -12.99 7.18 -12.82
CA SER A 210 -13.73 8.20 -12.09
C SER A 210 -13.75 7.99 -10.57
N LYS A 211 -13.83 6.71 -10.12
CA LYS A 211 -13.73 6.34 -8.70
C LYS A 211 -12.34 6.59 -8.15
N ILE A 212 -11.31 6.12 -8.84
CA ILE A 212 -9.92 6.28 -8.45
C ILE A 212 -9.55 7.77 -8.36
N ASN A 213 -9.96 8.58 -9.34
CA ASN A 213 -9.70 10.02 -9.33
C ASN A 213 -10.24 10.69 -8.06
N TYR A 214 -11.50 10.42 -7.70
CA TYR A 214 -12.10 10.96 -6.49
C TYR A 214 -11.35 10.51 -5.22
N LEU A 215 -11.08 9.19 -5.10
CA LEU A 215 -10.40 8.61 -3.94
C LEU A 215 -8.98 9.16 -3.78
N PHE A 216 -8.24 9.33 -4.87
CA PHE A 216 -6.89 9.88 -4.82
C PHE A 216 -6.86 11.34 -4.38
N ILE A 217 -7.80 12.16 -4.85
CA ILE A 217 -7.90 13.56 -4.41
C ILE A 217 -8.30 13.63 -2.93
N LEU A 218 -9.22 12.79 -2.48
CA LEU A 218 -9.58 12.71 -1.07
C LEU A 218 -8.38 12.29 -0.22
N SER A 219 -7.66 11.24 -0.63
CA SER A 219 -6.45 10.79 0.07
C SER A 219 -5.33 11.83 0.07
N ALA A 220 -5.19 12.63 -0.99
CA ALA A 220 -4.24 13.74 -1.01
C ALA A 220 -4.57 14.80 0.06
N ILE A 221 -5.86 15.15 0.19
CA ILE A 221 -6.33 16.10 1.20
C ILE A 221 -6.17 15.51 2.61
N GLN A 222 -6.62 14.28 2.83
CA GLN A 222 -6.52 13.62 4.14
C GLN A 222 -5.06 13.49 4.61
N SER A 223 -4.16 12.98 3.74
CA SER A 223 -2.75 12.86 4.08
C SER A 223 -2.07 14.22 4.29
N PHE A 224 -2.48 15.26 3.53
CA PHE A 224 -2.00 16.63 3.73
C PHE A 224 -2.40 17.17 5.12
N LEU A 225 -3.68 17.03 5.47
CA LEU A 225 -4.20 17.45 6.79
C LEU A 225 -3.54 16.67 7.93
N PHE A 226 -3.31 15.36 7.74
CA PHE A 226 -2.60 14.54 8.71
C PHE A 226 -1.20 15.07 8.99
N VAL A 227 -0.40 15.30 7.93
CA VAL A 227 0.97 15.81 8.06
C VAL A 227 0.98 17.23 8.62
N LEU A 228 0.03 18.08 8.22
CA LEU A 228 -0.08 19.46 8.71
C LEU A 228 -0.29 19.48 10.24
N VAL A 229 -1.31 18.79 10.72
CA VAL A 229 -1.65 18.75 12.15
C VAL A 229 -0.56 18.08 12.97
N SER A 230 -0.06 16.93 12.51
CA SER A 230 1.00 16.24 13.23
C SER A 230 2.33 17.02 13.28
N SER A 231 2.67 17.74 12.19
CA SER A 231 3.86 18.61 12.18
C SER A 231 3.73 19.78 13.14
N MET A 232 2.53 20.32 13.33
CA MET A 232 2.27 21.38 14.33
C MET A 232 2.37 20.84 15.75
N VAL A 233 1.80 19.65 16.04
CA VAL A 233 1.80 19.06 17.39
C VAL A 233 3.20 18.61 17.82
N LEU A 234 3.94 17.97 16.92
CA LEU A 234 5.27 17.40 17.19
C LEU A 234 6.42 18.34 16.80
N GLU A 235 6.11 19.53 16.31
CA GLU A 235 7.12 20.55 15.91
C GLU A 235 8.12 20.03 14.86
N ILE A 236 7.63 19.16 13.91
CA ILE A 236 8.45 18.59 12.87
C ILE A 236 8.76 19.64 11.81
N ARG A 237 10.04 19.86 11.52
CA ARG A 237 10.47 20.88 10.56
C ARG A 237 11.21 20.26 9.37
N GLY A 238 10.94 20.78 8.17
CA GLY A 238 11.72 20.49 6.96
C GLY A 238 11.42 19.16 6.24
N MET A 239 10.41 18.39 6.72
CA MET A 239 10.07 17.05 6.17
C MET A 239 8.64 16.94 5.62
N PHE A 240 7.93 18.06 5.53
CA PHE A 240 6.50 18.09 5.20
C PHE A 240 6.16 17.42 3.88
N LEU A 241 6.83 17.82 2.78
CA LEU A 241 6.52 17.30 1.44
C LEU A 241 6.88 15.82 1.30
N GLN A 242 7.99 15.39 1.88
CA GLN A 242 8.42 13.99 1.82
C GLN A 242 7.45 13.08 2.58
N GLN A 243 7.06 13.48 3.80
CA GLN A 243 6.08 12.74 4.60
C GLN A 243 4.73 12.70 3.89
N TRP A 244 4.25 13.85 3.37
CA TRP A 244 3.01 13.91 2.62
C TRP A 244 3.01 12.99 1.40
N LEU A 245 4.08 13.00 0.60
CA LEU A 245 4.21 12.15 -0.59
C LEU A 245 4.13 10.66 -0.24
N ILE A 246 4.83 10.24 0.84
CA ILE A 246 4.85 8.84 1.27
C ILE A 246 3.47 8.41 1.78
N LEU A 247 2.84 9.22 2.64
CA LEU A 247 1.52 8.90 3.19
C LEU A 247 0.44 8.92 2.10
N PHE A 248 0.48 9.88 1.18
CA PHE A 248 -0.41 9.93 0.02
C PHE A 248 -0.27 8.68 -0.86
N THR A 249 0.96 8.30 -1.20
CA THR A 249 1.24 7.09 -2.00
C THR A 249 0.71 5.83 -1.30
N THR A 250 0.89 5.73 0.01
CA THR A 250 0.39 4.60 0.82
C THR A 250 -1.14 4.57 0.86
N ALA A 251 -1.78 5.72 0.99
CA ALA A 251 -3.25 5.82 0.95
C ALA A 251 -3.80 5.44 -0.44
N CYS A 252 -3.14 5.83 -1.54
CA CYS A 252 -3.51 5.41 -2.89
C CYS A 252 -3.43 3.89 -3.08
N TYR A 253 -2.39 3.24 -2.54
CA TYR A 253 -2.31 1.79 -2.50
C TYR A 253 -3.48 1.19 -1.71
N GLY A 254 -3.80 1.74 -0.53
CA GLY A 254 -4.96 1.36 0.27
C GLY A 254 -6.28 1.48 -0.50
N ASN A 255 -6.45 2.56 -1.25
CA ASN A 255 -7.63 2.77 -2.09
C ASN A 255 -7.82 1.66 -3.14
N LEU A 256 -6.77 1.30 -3.87
CA LEU A 256 -6.87 0.26 -4.90
C LEU A 256 -7.11 -1.13 -4.29
N LEU A 257 -6.50 -1.40 -3.15
CA LEU A 257 -6.73 -2.63 -2.40
C LEU A 257 -8.18 -2.70 -1.91
N GLY A 258 -8.71 -1.62 -1.32
CA GLY A 258 -10.10 -1.55 -0.87
C GLY A 258 -11.12 -1.64 -2.01
N LEU A 259 -10.84 -1.04 -3.17
CA LEU A 259 -11.69 -1.21 -4.37
C LEU A 259 -11.73 -2.67 -4.85
N ASN A 260 -10.61 -3.42 -4.78
CA ASN A 260 -10.60 -4.85 -5.09
C ASN A 260 -11.49 -5.63 -4.10
N ILE A 261 -11.37 -5.36 -2.80
CA ILE A 261 -12.25 -5.95 -1.78
C ILE A 261 -13.71 -5.64 -2.08
N SER A 262 -14.01 -4.36 -2.37
CA SER A 262 -15.36 -3.89 -2.69
C SER A 262 -15.96 -4.59 -3.92
N ALA A 263 -15.16 -4.85 -4.93
CA ALA A 263 -15.59 -5.54 -6.15
C ALA A 263 -15.92 -7.01 -5.90
N GLY A 264 -15.14 -7.68 -5.03
CA GLY A 264 -15.22 -9.12 -4.83
C GLY A 264 -16.26 -9.57 -3.81
N MET A 265 -16.50 -8.79 -2.76
CA MET A 265 -17.35 -9.22 -1.66
C MET A 265 -18.84 -9.08 -1.98
N ARG A 266 -19.64 -10.05 -1.50
CA ARG A 266 -21.10 -10.08 -1.71
C ARG A 266 -21.89 -9.41 -0.60
N ASN A 267 -21.29 -9.21 0.58
CA ASN A 267 -21.92 -8.55 1.72
C ASN A 267 -20.92 -7.63 2.43
N VAL A 268 -21.45 -6.64 3.14
CA VAL A 268 -20.67 -5.61 3.85
C VAL A 268 -19.89 -6.20 5.03
N VAL A 269 -20.45 -7.20 5.70
CA VAL A 269 -19.81 -7.83 6.87
C VAL A 269 -18.48 -8.48 6.47
N SER A 270 -18.45 -9.17 5.33
CA SER A 270 -17.21 -9.78 4.81
C SER A 270 -16.14 -8.74 4.50
N ILE A 271 -16.52 -7.54 4.04
CA ILE A 271 -15.60 -6.43 3.80
C ILE A 271 -14.90 -6.03 5.11
N TYR A 272 -15.68 -5.81 6.16
CA TYR A 272 -15.13 -5.37 7.46
C TYR A 272 -14.29 -6.44 8.17
N ILE A 273 -14.57 -7.72 7.95
CA ILE A 273 -13.74 -8.82 8.46
C ILE A 273 -12.39 -8.89 7.72
N LEU A 274 -12.39 -8.63 6.41
CA LEU A 274 -11.18 -8.75 5.59
C LEU A 274 -10.19 -7.61 5.83
N ILE A 275 -10.65 -6.40 6.18
CA ILE A 275 -9.78 -5.25 6.44
C ILE A 275 -8.75 -5.53 7.55
N PRO A 276 -9.14 -5.93 8.78
CA PRO A 276 -8.17 -6.29 9.82
C PRO A 276 -7.26 -7.45 9.42
N LEU A 277 -7.79 -8.45 8.71
CA LEU A 277 -7.01 -9.60 8.25
C LEU A 277 -5.87 -9.19 7.30
N ILE A 278 -6.06 -8.14 6.51
CA ILE A 278 -5.03 -7.58 5.63
C ILE A 278 -4.09 -6.65 6.40
N LEU A 279 -4.63 -5.86 7.35
CA LEU A 279 -3.82 -4.91 8.11
C LEU A 279 -2.83 -5.57 9.07
N VAL A 280 -3.19 -6.72 9.70
CA VAL A 280 -2.30 -7.40 10.64
C VAL A 280 -0.97 -7.81 10.00
N PRO A 281 -0.90 -8.48 8.84
CA PRO A 281 0.37 -8.72 8.15
C PRO A 281 1.14 -7.44 7.79
N GLN A 282 0.45 -6.38 7.38
CA GLN A 282 1.07 -5.09 7.09
C GLN A 282 1.74 -4.47 8.33
N LEU A 283 1.13 -4.62 9.50
CA LEU A 283 1.69 -4.18 10.77
C LEU A 283 2.91 -5.00 11.19
N LEU A 284 2.80 -6.33 11.16
CA LEU A 284 3.84 -7.23 11.66
C LEU A 284 5.08 -7.25 10.76
N LEU A 285 4.88 -7.24 9.43
CA LEU A 285 5.93 -7.33 8.43
C LEU A 285 6.38 -5.96 7.90
N GLY A 286 5.93 -4.87 8.53
CA GLY A 286 6.35 -3.50 8.23
C GLY A 286 7.77 -3.16 8.68
N GLY A 287 8.40 -3.99 9.52
CA GLY A 287 9.76 -3.81 10.01
C GLY A 287 9.90 -2.87 11.21
N ALA A 288 8.77 -2.32 11.73
CA ALA A 288 8.76 -1.47 12.93
C ALA A 288 8.44 -2.25 14.21
N MET A 289 7.47 -3.17 14.14
CA MET A 289 7.04 -3.97 15.29
C MET A 289 7.98 -5.13 15.58
N ILE A 290 8.38 -5.85 14.54
CA ILE A 290 9.29 -6.99 14.61
C ILE A 290 10.46 -6.69 13.66
N LYS A 291 11.68 -6.79 14.19
CA LYS A 291 12.87 -6.69 13.32
C LYS A 291 12.91 -7.88 12.37
N PHE A 292 13.31 -7.68 11.13
CA PHE A 292 13.38 -8.75 10.14
C PHE A 292 14.36 -9.86 10.52
N ASP A 293 15.37 -9.54 11.31
CA ASP A 293 16.35 -10.50 11.83
C ASP A 293 15.77 -11.40 12.94
N ASP A 294 14.71 -10.95 13.62
CA ASP A 294 14.04 -11.67 14.72
C ASP A 294 12.81 -12.47 14.25
N LEU A 295 12.50 -12.47 12.95
CA LEU A 295 11.44 -13.30 12.38
C LEU A 295 11.79 -14.79 12.48
N HIS A 296 10.78 -15.64 12.34
CA HIS A 296 10.97 -17.09 12.33
C HIS A 296 12.04 -17.49 11.30
N ARG A 297 12.91 -18.43 11.65
CA ARG A 297 14.10 -18.83 10.87
C ARG A 297 13.82 -19.19 9.40
N SER A 298 12.64 -19.71 9.08
CA SER A 298 12.22 -20.02 7.70
C SER A 298 11.92 -18.79 6.86
N LEU A 299 11.63 -17.64 7.48
CA LEU A 299 11.25 -16.39 6.83
C LEU A 299 12.41 -15.38 6.78
N THR A 300 13.39 -15.54 7.66
CA THR A 300 14.50 -14.59 7.83
C THR A 300 15.48 -14.69 6.68
N ASN A 301 15.91 -13.54 6.15
CA ASN A 301 17.07 -13.42 5.27
C ASN A 301 18.11 -12.54 5.96
N LYS A 302 19.34 -13.05 6.04
CA LYS A 302 20.42 -12.35 6.76
C LYS A 302 20.99 -11.13 5.99
N GLU A 303 20.83 -11.08 4.68
CA GLU A 303 21.40 -10.02 3.81
C GLU A 303 20.38 -9.00 3.35
N TYR A 304 19.16 -9.44 3.10
CA TYR A 304 18.11 -8.65 2.48
C TYR A 304 16.83 -8.69 3.31
N VAL A 305 15.95 -7.73 3.07
CA VAL A 305 14.59 -7.82 3.58
C VAL A 305 13.93 -9.11 3.08
N PRO A 306 13.21 -9.88 3.95
CA PRO A 306 12.49 -11.06 3.53
C PRO A 306 11.46 -10.76 2.43
N VAL A 307 11.23 -11.72 1.52
CA VAL A 307 10.30 -11.56 0.39
C VAL A 307 8.88 -11.19 0.87
N LEU A 308 8.42 -11.77 1.99
CA LEU A 308 7.13 -11.42 2.56
C LEU A 308 7.07 -9.96 3.02
N GLY A 309 8.16 -9.40 3.53
CA GLY A 309 8.27 -7.98 3.83
C GLY A 309 8.19 -7.12 2.56
N ASP A 310 8.82 -7.56 1.46
CA ASP A 310 8.78 -6.84 0.19
C ASP A 310 7.36 -6.77 -0.43
N LEU A 311 6.43 -7.66 -0.04
CA LEU A 311 5.02 -7.61 -0.43
C LEU A 311 4.19 -6.61 0.38
N MET A 312 4.74 -6.06 1.48
CA MET A 312 4.03 -5.14 2.36
C MET A 312 4.30 -3.68 1.98
N ALA A 313 3.26 -2.93 1.65
CA ALA A 313 3.38 -1.51 1.32
C ALA A 313 3.89 -0.68 2.52
N THR A 314 3.47 -1.04 3.74
CA THR A 314 3.91 -0.41 4.99
C THR A 314 5.41 -0.49 5.20
N ARG A 315 6.05 -1.60 4.82
CA ARG A 315 7.50 -1.75 4.87
C ARG A 315 8.22 -0.74 3.97
N TRP A 316 7.77 -0.58 2.73
CA TRP A 316 8.36 0.37 1.79
C TRP A 316 8.16 1.82 2.23
N ALA A 317 6.96 2.13 2.73
CA ALA A 317 6.63 3.46 3.22
C ALA A 317 7.41 3.81 4.50
N TYR A 318 7.48 2.88 5.46
CA TYR A 318 8.20 3.10 6.71
C TYR A 318 9.71 3.25 6.49
N GLU A 319 10.32 2.39 5.66
CA GLU A 319 11.72 2.56 5.29
C GLU A 319 11.97 3.93 4.63
N ALA A 320 11.09 4.36 3.71
CA ALA A 320 11.22 5.63 3.03
C ALA A 320 11.16 6.82 4.01
N VAL A 321 10.18 6.86 4.92
CA VAL A 321 10.03 7.98 5.85
C VAL A 321 11.15 8.03 6.89
N MET A 322 11.65 6.88 7.35
CA MET A 322 12.75 6.79 8.31
C MET A 322 14.09 7.22 7.68
N VAL A 323 14.42 6.67 6.52
CA VAL A 323 15.67 6.99 5.81
C VAL A 323 15.67 8.45 5.36
N GLU A 324 14.53 8.96 4.86
CA GLU A 324 14.42 10.34 4.44
C GLU A 324 14.52 11.30 5.64
N GLY A 325 13.87 10.97 6.77
CA GLY A 325 13.97 11.72 8.02
C GLY A 325 15.40 11.86 8.54
N PHE A 326 16.21 10.82 8.32
CA PHE A 326 17.62 10.86 8.69
C PHE A 326 18.46 11.68 7.70
N LYS A 327 18.33 11.42 6.40
CA LYS A 327 19.28 11.97 5.41
C LYS A 327 18.94 13.38 4.92
N SER A 328 17.66 13.75 4.84
CA SER A 328 17.20 15.04 4.26
C SER A 328 17.06 16.14 5.28
N ASN A 329 17.37 15.90 6.56
CA ASN A 329 17.43 16.96 7.53
C ASN A 329 18.52 17.98 7.16
N LYS A 330 18.35 19.24 7.59
CA LYS A 330 19.25 20.34 7.19
C LYS A 330 20.72 20.13 7.55
N GLN A 331 21.01 19.29 8.53
CA GLN A 331 22.38 18.97 8.94
C GLN A 331 22.95 17.85 8.05
N ASN A 332 22.28 16.69 7.99
CA ASN A 332 22.83 15.51 7.35
C ASN A 332 22.93 15.65 5.83
N ARG A 333 22.04 16.40 5.19
CA ARG A 333 22.02 16.61 3.74
C ARG A 333 23.36 17.03 3.14
N TYR A 334 24.16 17.81 3.85
CA TYR A 334 25.47 18.27 3.37
C TYR A 334 26.58 17.25 3.60
N VAL A 335 26.50 16.47 4.67
CA VAL A 335 27.58 15.59 5.10
C VAL A 335 27.35 14.11 4.84
N LEU A 336 26.12 13.72 4.48
CA LEU A 336 25.72 12.31 4.32
C LEU A 336 26.64 11.50 3.42
N LYS A 337 27.00 12.04 2.25
CA LYS A 337 27.87 11.36 1.29
C LYS A 337 29.27 11.07 1.82
N TYR A 338 29.77 11.96 2.68
CA TYR A 338 31.09 11.79 3.31
C TYR A 338 31.00 10.84 4.50
N ASN A 339 29.94 10.97 5.33
CA ASN A 339 29.70 10.06 6.43
C ASN A 339 29.51 8.61 5.95
N LEU A 340 28.87 8.40 4.79
CA LEU A 340 28.74 7.07 4.19
C LEU A 340 30.10 6.43 3.93
N GLU A 341 31.03 7.14 3.32
CA GLU A 341 32.38 6.61 3.05
C GLU A 341 33.20 6.46 4.33
N ILE A 342 33.13 7.41 5.26
CA ILE A 342 33.83 7.35 6.55
C ILE A 342 33.36 6.13 7.37
N GLU A 343 32.05 5.93 7.52
CA GLU A 343 31.51 4.82 8.32
C GLU A 343 31.78 3.46 7.69
N GLN A 344 31.72 3.37 6.35
CA GLN A 344 32.14 2.15 5.65
C GLN A 344 33.61 1.84 5.84
N ASN A 345 34.47 2.85 5.76
CA ASN A 345 35.91 2.66 6.00
C ASN A 345 36.18 2.29 7.46
N ASN A 346 35.45 2.90 8.42
CA ASN A 346 35.52 2.52 9.84
C ASN A 346 35.13 1.05 10.06
N TYR A 347 34.05 0.61 9.42
CA TYR A 347 33.65 -0.79 9.48
C TYR A 347 34.76 -1.73 8.96
N TYR A 348 35.36 -1.42 7.81
CA TYR A 348 36.41 -2.28 7.23
C TYR A 348 37.66 -2.31 8.12
N LYS A 349 38.16 -1.14 8.56
CA LYS A 349 39.43 -1.07 9.30
C LYS A 349 39.31 -1.51 10.76
N ASP A 350 38.21 -1.18 11.44
CA ASP A 350 38.08 -1.35 12.90
C ASP A 350 37.27 -2.59 13.29
N GLU A 351 36.26 -2.99 12.46
CA GLU A 351 35.39 -4.12 12.81
C GLU A 351 35.75 -5.36 11.99
N LEU A 352 35.69 -5.27 10.64
CA LEU A 352 35.90 -6.44 9.78
C LEU A 352 37.31 -7.00 9.90
N ILE A 353 38.35 -6.16 9.77
CA ILE A 353 39.74 -6.62 9.85
C ILE A 353 40.04 -7.16 11.25
N ARG A 354 39.56 -6.54 12.31
CA ARG A 354 39.73 -7.04 13.69
C ARG A 354 39.15 -8.45 13.86
N ASN A 355 37.90 -8.65 13.39
CA ASN A 355 37.24 -9.95 13.50
C ASN A 355 37.92 -11.02 12.61
N LEU A 356 38.36 -10.66 11.41
CA LEU A 356 39.11 -11.58 10.55
C LEU A 356 40.45 -11.96 11.17
N ARG A 357 41.13 -11.04 11.87
CA ARG A 357 42.38 -11.37 12.60
C ARG A 357 42.10 -12.32 13.76
N SER A 358 40.99 -12.13 14.49
CA SER A 358 40.57 -13.09 15.53
C SER A 358 40.41 -14.49 14.94
N GLU A 359 39.70 -14.61 13.81
CA GLU A 359 39.55 -15.92 13.13
C GLU A 359 40.89 -16.54 12.70
N VAL A 360 41.85 -15.71 12.23
CA VAL A 360 43.19 -16.18 11.89
C VAL A 360 43.92 -16.71 13.12
N ILE A 361 43.87 -16.02 14.24
CA ILE A 361 44.48 -16.42 15.50
C ILE A 361 43.86 -17.72 16.01
N ASP A 362 42.52 -17.76 16.07
CA ASP A 362 41.76 -18.93 16.49
C ASP A 362 42.10 -20.13 15.65
N PHE A 363 42.21 -19.96 14.32
CA PHE A 363 42.61 -21.02 13.40
C PHE A 363 44.00 -21.59 13.74
N VAL A 364 45.00 -20.73 13.98
CA VAL A 364 46.37 -21.15 14.33
C VAL A 364 46.40 -21.90 15.66
N LEU A 365 45.59 -21.47 16.64
CA LEU A 365 45.48 -22.11 17.94
C LEU A 365 44.70 -23.44 17.87
N GLN A 366 43.60 -23.49 17.14
CA GLN A 366 42.68 -24.62 17.03
C GLN A 366 43.23 -25.77 16.20
N ARG A 367 44.14 -25.50 15.24
CA ARG A 367 44.86 -26.57 14.53
C ARG A 367 45.70 -27.46 15.47
N LYS A 368 45.94 -26.95 16.69
CA LYS A 368 46.52 -27.73 17.79
C LYS A 368 45.48 -28.42 18.67
N GLY A 369 44.18 -28.22 18.42
CA GLY A 369 43.03 -28.70 19.19
C GLY A 369 42.16 -29.70 18.40
N LYS A 370 41.04 -30.13 19.02
CA LYS A 370 40.10 -31.17 18.52
C LYS A 370 38.87 -30.63 17.78
N ASP A 371 38.96 -29.46 17.13
CA ASP A 371 37.77 -28.91 16.46
C ASP A 371 37.42 -29.65 15.15
N PRO A 372 36.13 -29.76 14.82
CA PRO A 372 35.67 -30.39 13.59
C PRO A 372 36.26 -29.73 12.35
N GLU A 373 36.77 -30.52 11.41
CA GLU A 373 37.33 -30.06 10.14
C GLU A 373 36.37 -29.12 9.36
N GLU A 374 35.08 -29.38 9.44
CA GLU A 374 34.04 -28.59 8.74
C GLU A 374 33.97 -27.13 9.25
N LEU A 375 34.13 -26.92 10.56
CA LEU A 375 34.18 -25.57 11.16
C LEU A 375 35.41 -24.80 10.67
N ILE A 376 36.53 -25.46 10.58
CA ILE A 376 37.79 -24.88 10.10
C ILE A 376 37.68 -24.51 8.62
N ARG A 377 37.10 -25.38 7.79
CA ARG A 377 36.85 -25.09 6.37
C ARG A 377 35.90 -23.90 6.21
N GLN A 378 34.86 -23.76 7.03
CA GLN A 378 33.97 -22.61 7.01
C GLN A 378 34.70 -21.31 7.37
N LYS A 379 35.52 -21.29 8.41
CA LYS A 379 36.31 -20.12 8.81
C LYS A 379 37.29 -19.67 7.71
N LEU A 380 37.94 -20.60 7.02
CA LEU A 380 38.84 -20.34 5.88
C LEU A 380 38.05 -19.79 4.66
N ALA A 381 36.83 -20.29 4.42
CA ALA A 381 35.96 -19.76 3.37
C ALA A 381 35.60 -18.28 3.64
N ILE A 382 35.24 -17.95 4.88
CA ILE A 382 34.98 -16.57 5.32
C ILE A 382 36.23 -15.69 5.09
N LEU A 383 37.38 -16.15 5.54
CA LEU A 383 38.61 -15.42 5.38
C LEU A 383 38.94 -15.15 3.90
N ASN A 384 38.88 -16.20 3.06
CA ASN A 384 39.13 -16.10 1.62
C ASN A 384 38.16 -15.13 0.92
N TYR A 385 36.85 -15.19 1.26
CA TYR A 385 35.87 -14.28 0.71
C TYR A 385 36.20 -12.81 1.02
N HIS A 386 36.48 -12.50 2.30
CA HIS A 386 36.76 -11.13 2.71
C HIS A 386 38.14 -10.62 2.27
N VAL A 387 39.15 -11.46 2.18
CA VAL A 387 40.46 -11.10 1.61
C VAL A 387 40.28 -10.66 0.16
N ARG A 388 39.54 -11.42 -0.66
CA ARG A 388 39.23 -11.04 -2.05
C ARG A 388 38.41 -9.77 -2.14
N GLN A 389 37.44 -9.60 -1.24
CA GLN A 389 36.63 -8.39 -1.17
C GLN A 389 37.47 -7.15 -0.83
N LEU A 390 38.31 -7.25 0.21
CA LEU A 390 39.18 -6.16 0.66
C LEU A 390 40.24 -5.81 -0.38
N ALA A 391 40.78 -6.80 -1.08
CA ALA A 391 41.70 -6.57 -2.19
C ALA A 391 41.06 -5.74 -3.32
N ARG A 392 39.85 -6.07 -3.71
CA ARG A 392 39.11 -5.29 -4.73
C ARG A 392 38.77 -3.86 -4.27
N LEU A 393 38.41 -3.68 -3.00
CA LEU A 393 38.04 -2.37 -2.45
C LEU A 393 39.24 -1.44 -2.26
N SER A 394 40.36 -1.98 -1.80
CA SER A 394 41.58 -1.20 -1.52
C SER A 394 42.51 -1.07 -2.73
N GLY A 395 42.29 -1.84 -3.80
CA GLY A 395 43.24 -1.94 -4.91
C GLY A 395 44.56 -2.64 -4.55
N GLN A 396 44.69 -3.16 -3.33
CA GLN A 396 45.87 -3.89 -2.88
C GLN A 396 45.87 -5.31 -3.48
N GLN A 397 46.99 -5.71 -4.07
CA GLN A 397 47.10 -7.06 -4.60
C GLN A 397 47.23 -8.09 -3.47
N ALA A 398 46.30 -9.02 -3.42
CA ALA A 398 46.47 -10.24 -2.66
C ALA A 398 47.48 -11.10 -3.42
N GLY A 399 48.62 -11.41 -2.81
CA GLY A 399 49.69 -12.20 -3.42
C GLY A 399 49.28 -13.67 -3.59
N ASN A 400 50.22 -14.50 -4.12
CA ASN A 400 50.01 -15.94 -4.35
C ASN A 400 49.69 -16.73 -3.06
N TRP A 401 49.86 -16.12 -1.88
CA TRP A 401 49.52 -16.73 -0.60
C TRP A 401 48.00 -17.00 -0.43
N THR A 402 47.13 -16.45 -1.27
CA THR A 402 45.68 -16.78 -1.28
C THR A 402 45.44 -18.26 -1.61
N GLU A 403 46.34 -18.93 -2.33
CA GLU A 403 46.31 -20.37 -2.60
C GLU A 403 46.56 -21.21 -1.32
N TRP A 404 47.17 -20.60 -0.30
CA TRP A 404 47.41 -21.24 1.00
C TRP A 404 46.22 -21.12 1.96
N LEU A 405 45.15 -20.43 1.59
CA LEU A 405 43.92 -20.31 2.39
C LEU A 405 43.03 -21.56 2.25
N THR A 406 43.64 -22.74 2.31
CA THR A 406 42.98 -24.04 2.29
C THR A 406 43.30 -24.80 3.58
N TYR A 407 42.47 -25.77 3.94
CA TYR A 407 42.66 -26.56 5.16
C TYR A 407 44.04 -27.25 5.19
N GLU A 408 44.48 -27.76 4.05
CA GLU A 408 45.74 -28.48 3.90
C GLU A 408 46.97 -27.57 4.00
N ASN A 409 46.90 -26.36 3.40
CA ASN A 409 48.07 -25.50 3.17
C ASN A 409 48.19 -24.34 4.14
N PHE A 410 47.15 -24.04 4.94
CA PHE A 410 47.20 -22.93 5.87
C PHE A 410 48.19 -23.19 6.99
N ASN A 411 49.16 -22.33 7.14
CA ASN A 411 50.23 -22.44 8.13
C ASN A 411 50.60 -21.05 8.71
N GLN A 412 51.52 -20.99 9.64
CA GLN A 412 51.94 -19.74 10.29
C GLN A 412 52.40 -18.68 9.27
N ARG A 413 53.12 -19.12 8.21
CA ARG A 413 53.59 -18.19 7.16
C ARG A 413 52.41 -17.58 6.37
N ALA A 414 51.38 -18.37 6.12
CA ALA A 414 50.12 -17.87 5.52
C ALA A 414 49.42 -16.87 6.44
N ALA A 415 49.31 -17.18 7.72
CA ALA A 415 48.73 -16.27 8.73
C ALA A 415 49.48 -14.93 8.82
N ASP A 416 50.80 -14.96 8.84
CA ASP A 416 51.63 -13.75 8.86
C ASP A 416 51.48 -12.93 7.55
N SER A 417 51.29 -13.59 6.41
CA SER A 417 51.06 -12.94 5.12
C SER A 417 49.69 -12.27 5.06
N VAL A 418 48.65 -12.94 5.60
CA VAL A 418 47.30 -12.37 5.76
C VAL A 418 47.33 -11.13 6.67
N ASN A 419 48.02 -11.22 7.82
CA ASN A 419 48.14 -10.12 8.75
C ASN A 419 48.84 -8.90 8.14
N ARG A 420 49.94 -9.11 7.40
CA ARG A 420 50.63 -8.03 6.64
C ARG A 420 49.72 -7.42 5.56
N PHE A 421 48.93 -8.23 4.90
CA PHE A 421 47.92 -7.72 3.96
C PHE A 421 46.87 -6.84 4.68
N PHE A 422 46.37 -7.31 5.82
CA PHE A 422 45.40 -6.53 6.63
C PHE A 422 46.00 -5.21 7.13
N ASP A 423 47.29 -5.15 7.45
CA ASP A 423 47.94 -3.89 7.81
C ASP A 423 47.93 -2.90 6.64
N LYS A 424 48.29 -3.32 5.44
CA LYS A 424 48.26 -2.49 4.22
C LYS A 424 46.84 -1.99 3.90
N VAL A 425 45.87 -2.88 4.00
CA VAL A 425 44.45 -2.54 3.75
C VAL A 425 43.93 -1.55 4.82
N ARG A 426 44.32 -1.75 6.07
CA ARG A 426 43.96 -0.83 7.15
C ARG A 426 44.53 0.57 6.93
N ASP A 427 45.82 0.67 6.58
CA ASP A 427 46.48 1.93 6.28
C ASP A 427 45.82 2.66 5.10
N TYR A 428 45.41 1.92 4.06
CA TYR A 428 44.64 2.47 2.97
C TYR A 428 43.32 3.11 3.47
N PHE A 429 42.52 2.38 4.27
CA PHE A 429 41.25 2.93 4.79
C PHE A 429 41.46 4.08 5.78
N VAL A 430 42.55 4.11 6.55
CA VAL A 430 42.93 5.25 7.40
C VAL A 430 43.20 6.48 6.54
N SER A 431 43.95 6.31 5.44
CA SER A 431 44.24 7.40 4.50
C SER A 431 42.96 7.95 3.84
N GLU A 432 42.10 7.06 3.33
CA GLU A 432 40.83 7.46 2.73
C GLU A 432 39.91 8.14 3.75
N ASN A 433 39.84 7.66 4.99
CA ASN A 433 39.10 8.34 6.06
C ASN A 433 39.59 9.77 6.30
N SER A 434 40.88 9.97 6.35
CA SER A 434 41.47 11.30 6.52
C SER A 434 41.12 12.23 5.37
N ARG A 435 41.02 11.69 4.15
CA ARG A 435 40.58 12.44 2.97
C ARG A 435 39.10 12.84 3.07
N TYR A 436 38.21 11.86 3.35
CA TYR A 436 36.77 12.15 3.45
C TYR A 436 36.43 13.02 4.65
N PHE A 437 37.18 12.93 5.75
CA PHE A 437 37.01 13.81 6.90
C PHE A 437 37.31 15.27 6.57
N ARG A 438 38.36 15.55 5.80
CA ARG A 438 38.67 16.92 5.32
C ARG A 438 37.53 17.44 4.42
N LEU A 439 37.04 16.64 3.48
CA LEU A 439 35.91 17.02 2.62
C LEU A 439 34.62 17.26 3.42
N LYS A 440 34.39 16.49 4.49
CA LYS A 440 33.30 16.71 5.41
C LYS A 440 33.39 18.05 6.11
N LEU A 441 34.57 18.41 6.62
CA LEU A 441 34.81 19.71 7.28
C LEU A 441 34.57 20.89 6.32
N GLU A 442 34.96 20.77 5.06
CA GLU A 442 34.68 21.77 4.03
C GLU A 442 33.17 21.92 3.80
N ALA A 443 32.44 20.81 3.69
CA ALA A 443 30.98 20.81 3.54
C ALA A 443 30.25 21.37 4.78
N GLU A 444 30.77 21.13 5.98
CA GLU A 444 30.26 21.73 7.22
C GLU A 444 30.49 23.27 7.25
N LYS A 445 31.64 23.76 6.80
CA LYS A 445 31.88 25.20 6.64
C LYS A 445 30.92 25.84 5.63
N GLU A 446 30.70 25.17 4.48
CA GLU A 446 29.72 25.60 3.49
C GLU A 446 28.30 25.64 4.07
N MET A 447 27.91 24.61 4.82
CA MET A 447 26.62 24.55 5.52
C MET A 447 26.44 25.73 6.47
N ILE A 448 27.44 26.03 7.33
CA ILE A 448 27.41 27.13 8.28
C ILE A 448 27.23 28.47 7.53
N SER A 449 27.97 28.70 6.45
CA SER A 449 27.86 29.91 5.65
C SER A 449 26.49 30.11 5.02
N ARG A 450 25.86 29.02 4.55
CA ARG A 450 24.52 29.05 3.92
C ARG A 450 23.36 29.10 4.91
N THR A 451 23.58 28.69 6.16
CA THR A 451 22.55 28.69 7.21
C THR A 451 22.60 29.92 8.15
N GLY A 452 23.34 30.94 7.78
CA GLY A 452 23.42 32.18 8.58
C GLY A 452 24.25 32.03 9.85
N ASN A 453 25.36 31.28 9.79
CA ASN A 453 26.30 31.01 10.89
C ASN A 453 25.68 30.23 12.08
N ILE A 454 24.62 29.49 11.86
CA ILE A 454 24.05 28.59 12.88
C ILE A 454 24.99 27.40 13.07
N LYS A 455 25.30 27.09 14.34
CA LYS A 455 26.16 25.92 14.65
C LYS A 455 25.50 24.60 14.27
N PRO A 456 26.30 23.59 13.85
CA PRO A 456 25.76 22.24 13.53
C PRO A 456 24.95 21.62 14.68
N SER A 457 25.35 21.86 15.94
CA SER A 457 24.63 21.37 17.13
C SER A 457 23.25 22.00 17.30
N GLU A 458 23.07 23.25 16.96
CA GLU A 458 21.79 23.95 17.01
C GLU A 458 20.86 23.46 15.87
N LEU A 459 21.41 23.21 14.67
CA LEU A 459 20.66 22.58 13.59
C LEU A 459 20.24 21.17 13.96
N ALA A 460 21.11 20.41 14.63
CA ALA A 460 20.79 19.05 15.08
C ALA A 460 19.62 19.05 16.07
N SER A 461 19.62 19.94 17.06
CA SER A 461 18.55 20.00 18.07
C SER A 461 17.17 20.30 17.48
N VAL A 462 17.12 21.02 16.35
CA VAL A 462 15.86 21.43 15.71
C VAL A 462 15.38 20.43 14.65
N TYR A 463 16.30 19.84 13.87
CA TYR A 463 15.96 19.06 12.67
C TYR A 463 16.28 17.57 12.78
N ASN A 464 17.09 17.15 13.74
CA ASN A 464 17.43 15.74 13.93
C ASN A 464 16.67 15.15 15.12
N ASN A 465 16.22 13.92 14.99
CA ASN A 465 15.66 13.15 16.10
C ASN A 465 16.64 12.04 16.47
N SER A 466 17.09 12.03 17.73
CA SER A 466 18.10 11.08 18.22
C SER A 466 17.62 9.64 18.12
N ARG A 467 16.36 9.37 18.48
CA ARG A 467 15.80 8.02 18.44
C ARG A 467 15.67 7.47 17.02
N LEU A 468 15.27 8.31 16.06
CA LEU A 468 15.25 7.94 14.66
C LEU A 468 16.67 7.61 14.18
N SER A 469 17.64 8.43 14.53
CA SER A 469 19.05 8.21 14.20
C SER A 469 19.57 6.90 14.78
N ASP A 470 19.29 6.60 16.04
CA ASP A 470 19.69 5.35 16.71
C ASP A 470 19.14 4.11 15.99
N ILE A 471 17.85 4.15 15.57
CA ILE A 471 17.24 3.03 14.88
C ILE A 471 17.84 2.82 13.49
N VAL A 472 18.01 3.89 12.72
CA VAL A 472 18.54 3.84 11.34
C VAL A 472 20.02 3.51 11.32
N LEU A 473 20.76 3.84 12.42
CA LEU A 473 22.16 3.46 12.64
C LEU A 473 22.30 2.11 13.35
N ASN A 474 21.20 1.47 13.74
CA ASN A 474 21.19 0.25 14.54
C ASN A 474 22.02 0.33 15.83
N GLN A 475 22.05 1.51 16.47
CA GLN A 475 22.80 1.72 17.71
C GLN A 475 22.08 1.13 18.94
N TYR A 476 20.83 0.72 18.80
CA TYR A 476 20.04 0.06 19.85
C TYR A 476 20.50 -1.37 20.16
N GLY A 477 21.24 -1.97 19.25
CA GLY A 477 21.83 -3.29 19.44
C GLY A 477 23.13 -3.29 20.26
N ILE A 478 23.41 -2.23 21.02
CA ILE A 478 24.64 -2.15 21.86
C ILE A 478 24.68 -3.27 22.92
N LEU A 479 23.51 -3.80 23.32
CA LEU A 479 23.41 -4.99 24.17
C LEU A 479 23.51 -6.30 23.39
N ASP A 480 23.25 -6.29 22.08
CA ASP A 480 23.43 -7.41 21.19
C ASP A 480 24.76 -7.17 20.46
N GLU A 481 25.83 -7.69 20.99
CA GLU A 481 27.24 -7.45 20.63
C GLU A 481 27.59 -7.76 19.15
N ARG A 482 26.60 -8.12 18.34
CA ARG A 482 26.82 -8.58 16.97
C ARG A 482 26.68 -7.45 15.94
N LYS A 483 27.75 -6.70 15.75
CA LYS A 483 27.87 -5.76 14.64
C LYS A 483 27.83 -6.43 13.26
N TYR A 484 27.92 -7.76 13.23
CA TYR A 484 27.82 -8.62 12.05
C TYR A 484 27.16 -9.95 12.40
N ILE A 485 26.65 -10.61 11.37
CA ILE A 485 26.12 -11.99 11.45
C ILE A 485 26.90 -12.86 10.48
N VAL A 486 27.20 -14.10 10.89
CA VAL A 486 27.83 -15.09 10.00
C VAL A 486 26.75 -15.67 9.08
N ASN A 487 26.97 -15.54 7.76
CA ASN A 487 26.14 -16.15 6.74
C ASN A 487 27.01 -17.10 5.90
N ARG A 488 26.85 -18.39 6.09
CA ARG A 488 27.59 -19.46 5.41
C ARG A 488 29.11 -19.23 5.31
N ASP A 489 29.55 -18.43 4.32
CA ASP A 489 30.94 -18.22 3.91
C ASP A 489 31.42 -16.75 4.07
N HIS A 490 30.59 -15.86 4.68
CA HIS A 490 30.98 -14.46 4.88
C HIS A 490 30.27 -13.80 6.06
N PHE A 491 30.82 -12.68 6.50
CA PHE A 491 30.21 -11.80 7.49
C PHE A 491 29.29 -10.80 6.82
N VAL A 492 28.06 -10.67 7.33
CA VAL A 492 27.08 -9.68 6.92
C VAL A 492 27.07 -8.56 7.94
N GLN A 493 27.42 -7.34 7.51
CA GLN A 493 27.36 -6.15 8.36
C GLN A 493 25.93 -5.86 8.81
N LYS A 494 25.76 -5.52 10.09
CA LYS A 494 24.49 -5.08 10.69
C LYS A 494 24.57 -3.70 11.35
N SER A 495 25.78 -3.20 11.57
CA SER A 495 26.01 -1.85 12.10
C SER A 495 25.80 -0.81 11.01
N THR A 496 25.28 0.34 11.40
CA THR A 496 25.10 1.54 10.57
C THR A 496 24.41 1.31 9.20
N PRO A 497 23.22 0.69 9.15
CA PRO A 497 22.55 0.33 7.88
C PRO A 497 22.44 1.48 6.89
N VAL A 498 22.12 2.70 7.34
CA VAL A 498 21.97 3.87 6.47
C VAL A 498 23.27 4.31 5.79
N TYR A 499 24.42 3.83 6.28
CA TYR A 499 25.72 4.07 5.67
C TYR A 499 26.28 2.87 4.92
N MET A 500 25.52 1.75 4.84
CA MET A 500 25.94 0.57 4.08
C MET A 500 25.61 0.72 2.59
N LYS A 501 26.52 0.23 1.76
CA LYS A 501 26.29 0.11 0.31
C LYS A 501 25.47 -1.15 0.01
N PRO A 502 24.39 -1.07 -0.80
CA PRO A 502 23.64 -2.25 -1.19
C PRO A 502 24.53 -3.30 -1.89
N LEU A 503 24.38 -4.56 -1.50
CA LEU A 503 25.12 -5.66 -2.09
C LEU A 503 24.55 -6.09 -3.45
N SER A 504 23.24 -6.00 -3.64
CA SER A 504 22.58 -6.43 -4.86
C SER A 504 22.48 -5.31 -5.90
N ARG A 505 22.67 -5.69 -7.17
CA ARG A 505 22.44 -4.83 -8.34
C ARG A 505 21.04 -4.98 -8.96
N TYR A 506 20.12 -5.68 -8.28
CA TYR A 506 18.77 -5.98 -8.75
C TYR A 506 17.67 -5.31 -7.91
N GLY A 507 17.97 -4.16 -7.30
CA GLY A 507 17.01 -3.39 -6.52
C GLY A 507 16.79 -3.88 -5.08
N ARG A 508 17.28 -5.04 -4.69
CA ARG A 508 17.21 -5.54 -3.31
C ARG A 508 18.31 -4.93 -2.45
N ALA A 509 17.99 -4.62 -1.21
CA ALA A 509 18.95 -4.09 -0.25
C ALA A 509 18.57 -4.54 1.18
N HIS A 510 19.48 -4.31 2.11
CA HIS A 510 19.19 -4.39 3.54
C HIS A 510 18.17 -3.29 3.94
N PHE A 511 17.53 -3.46 5.09
CA PHE A 511 16.56 -2.49 5.60
C PHE A 511 17.27 -1.19 6.02
N PHE A 512 16.66 -0.03 5.73
CA PHE A 512 17.21 1.32 5.89
C PHE A 512 18.40 1.68 4.98
N ALA A 513 18.57 0.99 3.86
CA ALA A 513 19.58 1.38 2.88
C ALA A 513 19.36 2.81 2.35
N PRO A 514 20.42 3.63 2.16
CA PRO A 514 20.29 5.02 1.73
C PRO A 514 19.86 5.16 0.27
N TYR A 515 20.14 4.18 -0.55
CA TYR A 515 19.75 4.05 -1.96
C TYR A 515 19.59 2.58 -2.34
N LYS A 516 18.91 2.31 -3.44
CA LYS A 516 18.85 0.99 -4.08
C LYS A 516 19.61 1.04 -5.40
N GLN A 517 20.08 -0.11 -5.87
CA GLN A 517 20.89 -0.16 -7.09
C GLN A 517 20.25 -1.09 -8.13
N ILE A 518 20.05 -0.58 -9.37
CA ILE A 518 19.64 -1.39 -10.52
C ILE A 518 20.75 -1.28 -11.58
N GLY A 519 21.44 -2.39 -11.83
CA GLY A 519 22.63 -2.38 -12.67
C GLY A 519 23.69 -1.44 -12.10
N ASN A 520 24.02 -0.37 -12.82
CA ASN A 520 24.97 0.66 -12.39
C ASN A 520 24.28 1.96 -11.88
N ILE A 521 22.94 2.02 -11.92
CA ILE A 521 22.19 3.20 -11.52
C ILE A 521 21.86 3.12 -10.03
N ARG A 522 22.21 4.16 -9.28
CA ARG A 522 21.82 4.35 -7.88
C ARG A 522 20.56 5.18 -7.81
N ILE A 523 19.52 4.64 -7.22
CA ILE A 523 18.21 5.29 -7.07
C ILE A 523 18.00 5.55 -5.59
N ASP A 524 17.65 6.77 -5.27
CA ASP A 524 17.33 7.19 -3.91
C ASP A 524 16.22 6.33 -3.28
N THR A 525 16.34 6.00 -1.99
CA THR A 525 15.38 5.13 -1.31
C THR A 525 13.97 5.69 -1.32
N LEU A 526 13.79 7.02 -1.19
CA LEU A 526 12.48 7.65 -1.30
C LEU A 526 11.83 7.37 -2.66
N ILE A 527 12.58 7.63 -3.74
CA ILE A 527 12.09 7.46 -5.12
C ILE A 527 11.82 5.98 -5.40
N PHE A 528 12.75 5.10 -5.04
CA PHE A 528 12.60 3.67 -5.28
C PHE A 528 11.40 3.08 -4.54
N ASN A 529 11.26 3.38 -3.26
CA ASN A 529 10.19 2.82 -2.42
C ASN A 529 8.82 3.35 -2.83
N THR A 530 8.70 4.65 -3.14
CA THR A 530 7.45 5.19 -3.68
C THR A 530 7.09 4.58 -5.02
N ALA A 531 8.07 4.40 -5.91
CA ALA A 531 7.85 3.70 -7.18
C ALA A 531 7.42 2.24 -6.98
N ALA A 532 8.00 1.52 -6.02
CA ALA A 532 7.60 0.16 -5.67
C ALA A 532 6.12 0.10 -5.22
N ILE A 533 5.69 1.02 -4.35
CA ILE A 533 4.28 1.11 -3.92
C ILE A 533 3.37 1.43 -5.12
N TRP A 534 3.77 2.33 -6.03
CA TRP A 534 3.00 2.63 -7.23
C TRP A 534 2.91 1.45 -8.20
N ILE A 535 3.96 0.64 -8.33
CA ILE A 535 3.92 -0.61 -9.11
C ILE A 535 2.91 -1.58 -8.48
N MET A 536 2.94 -1.76 -7.15
CA MET A 536 1.96 -2.59 -6.44
C MET A 536 0.53 -2.06 -6.62
N THR A 537 0.35 -0.74 -6.58
CA THR A 537 -0.92 -0.06 -6.85
C THR A 537 -1.41 -0.32 -8.27
N ALA A 538 -0.51 -0.26 -9.26
CA ALA A 538 -0.84 -0.57 -10.65
C ALA A 538 -1.23 -2.06 -10.84
N VAL A 539 -0.58 -2.98 -10.13
CA VAL A 539 -0.99 -4.39 -10.11
C VAL A 539 -2.41 -4.53 -9.58
N PHE A 540 -2.77 -3.86 -8.48
CA PHE A 540 -4.16 -3.87 -7.99
C PHE A 540 -5.15 -3.19 -8.94
N PHE A 541 -4.74 -2.20 -9.70
CA PHE A 541 -5.58 -1.65 -10.76
C PHE A 541 -5.87 -2.68 -11.86
N ILE A 542 -4.84 -3.42 -12.29
CA ILE A 542 -4.98 -4.48 -13.29
C ILE A 542 -5.90 -5.60 -12.76
N THR A 543 -5.70 -6.07 -11.53
CA THR A 543 -6.55 -7.11 -10.91
C THR A 543 -8.00 -6.64 -10.80
N LEU A 544 -8.23 -5.37 -10.44
CA LEU A 544 -9.55 -4.77 -10.38
C LEU A 544 -10.21 -4.67 -11.76
N TYR A 545 -9.46 -4.25 -12.78
CA TYR A 545 -9.98 -4.10 -14.14
C TYR A 545 -10.42 -5.43 -14.74
N TYR A 546 -9.66 -6.50 -14.54
CA TYR A 546 -9.95 -7.83 -15.07
C TYR A 546 -10.77 -8.71 -14.11
N ASN A 547 -11.13 -8.26 -12.92
CA ASN A 547 -11.77 -9.06 -11.85
C ASN A 547 -11.00 -10.36 -11.52
N LEU A 548 -9.70 -10.27 -11.35
CA LEU A 548 -8.86 -11.45 -11.16
C LEU A 548 -8.85 -11.98 -9.72
N LEU A 549 -9.16 -11.16 -8.74
CA LEU A 549 -9.07 -11.55 -7.33
C LEU A 549 -10.36 -12.16 -6.78
N PHE A 550 -11.51 -11.96 -7.44
CA PHE A 550 -12.81 -12.43 -6.96
C PHE A 550 -13.77 -12.73 -8.10
#